data_641a1cbf1b4cc8223cfae682c2696e62
#
_entry.id   641a1cbf1b4cc8223cfae682c2696e62
#
_cell.length_a   1.000
_cell.length_b   1.000
_cell.length_c   1.000
_cell.angle_alpha   90.00
_cell.angle_beta   90.00
_cell.angle_gamma   90.00
#
_symmetry.space_group_name_H-M   'P 1'
#
loop_
_entity.id
_entity.type
_entity.pdbx_description
1 polymer ?
#
loop_
_entity_poly.entity_id
_entity_poly.type
_entity_poly.pdbx_seq_one_letter_code
_entity_poly.pdbx_strand_id
1 'polypeptide(L)'
;ILVEDMDKIKDKLKLVPNLPGSYQMKDKSGTIIYVGKAKNLHKRVSSYFNREHTGKTAKLVSEIDDFEYIVTSSEVEAFVLEINLIKLHDPKYNILLKDDKTYPYIEYISKPYPKLKIVRYTNLRKKDKKTIFGPYPNAYAARRIVNLLNRLYPLKKCDGMPKQVCLYYHINECLGYCVKEVEPKVINEMSKE
;
A
#
# COMPACT_ATOMS: atom_id res chain seq x y z
N ILE A 1 30.44 -5.14 -13.16
CA ILE A 1 30.79 -4.46 -11.90
C ILE A 1 32.25 -4.79 -11.66
N LEU A 2 33.12 -3.78 -11.58
CA LEU A 2 34.55 -3.96 -11.29
C LEU A 2 34.69 -4.49 -9.85
N VAL A 3 35.75 -5.24 -9.55
CA VAL A 3 35.98 -5.90 -8.24
C VAL A 3 35.97 -4.87 -7.10
N GLU A 4 36.51 -3.67 -7.32
CA GLU A 4 36.54 -2.55 -6.37
C GLU A 4 35.13 -2.04 -5.98
N ASP A 5 34.17 -2.02 -6.92
CA ASP A 5 32.79 -1.59 -6.64
C ASP A 5 32.04 -2.60 -5.75
N MET A 6 32.32 -3.90 -5.92
CA MET A 6 31.72 -4.96 -5.11
C MET A 6 32.24 -4.95 -3.66
N ASP A 7 33.50 -4.61 -3.42
CA ASP A 7 34.05 -4.55 -2.07
C ASP A 7 33.49 -3.35 -1.31
N LYS A 8 33.29 -2.20 -1.96
CA LYS A 8 32.62 -1.02 -1.40
C LYS A 8 31.19 -1.33 -0.96
N ILE A 9 30.41 -2.04 -1.78
CA ILE A 9 29.04 -2.47 -1.44
C ILE A 9 29.06 -3.42 -0.26
N LYS A 10 29.97 -4.40 -0.21
CA LYS A 10 30.11 -5.37 0.89
C LYS A 10 30.41 -4.68 2.22
N ASP A 11 31.32 -3.70 2.24
CA ASP A 11 31.63 -2.96 3.44
C ASP A 11 30.46 -2.11 3.92
N LYS A 12 29.75 -1.48 3.00
CA LYS A 12 28.52 -0.74 3.31
C LYS A 12 27.42 -1.65 3.86
N LEU A 13 27.28 -2.88 3.36
CA LEU A 13 26.32 -3.87 3.87
C LEU A 13 26.55 -4.25 5.33
N LYS A 14 27.83 -4.28 5.80
CA LYS A 14 28.17 -4.55 7.20
C LYS A 14 27.61 -3.50 8.16
N LEU A 15 27.40 -2.28 7.68
CA LEU A 15 26.87 -1.15 8.47
C LEU A 15 25.34 -1.09 8.49
N VAL A 16 24.66 -1.85 7.65
CA VAL A 16 23.19 -1.87 7.58
C VAL A 16 22.63 -2.57 8.82
N PRO A 17 21.74 -1.91 9.60
CA PRO A 17 21.21 -2.50 10.83
C PRO A 17 20.12 -3.54 10.55
N ASN A 18 19.90 -4.44 11.54
CA ASN A 18 18.80 -5.41 11.53
C ASN A 18 17.47 -4.78 12.01
N LEU A 19 17.12 -3.62 11.48
CA LEU A 19 15.96 -2.82 11.84
C LEU A 19 15.02 -2.64 10.64
N PRO A 20 13.75 -2.29 10.87
CA PRO A 20 12.84 -1.94 9.78
C PRO A 20 13.23 -0.63 9.11
N GLY A 21 12.92 -0.48 7.83
CA GLY A 21 13.20 0.74 7.11
C GLY A 21 12.92 0.65 5.61
N SER A 22 13.24 1.72 4.92
CA SER A 22 13.21 1.80 3.45
C SER A 22 14.62 1.89 2.89
N TYR A 23 14.82 1.33 1.71
CA TYR A 23 16.10 1.37 1.00
C TYR A 23 15.90 1.82 -0.44
N GLN A 24 16.93 2.45 -1.00
CA GLN A 24 16.94 3.05 -2.33
C GLN A 24 18.18 2.54 -3.07
N MET A 25 17.96 1.90 -4.24
CA MET A 25 19.05 1.45 -5.11
C MET A 25 19.35 2.52 -6.15
N LYS A 26 20.63 2.82 -6.34
CA LYS A 26 21.11 3.83 -7.26
C LYS A 26 21.95 3.20 -8.37
N ASP A 27 21.86 3.76 -9.56
CA ASP A 27 22.73 3.45 -10.68
C ASP A 27 24.04 4.29 -10.63
N LYS A 28 24.92 4.07 -11.60
CA LYS A 28 26.22 4.78 -11.73
C LYS A 28 26.07 6.30 -11.86
N SER A 29 24.94 6.81 -12.29
CA SER A 29 24.66 8.24 -12.36
C SER A 29 24.18 8.83 -11.03
N GLY A 30 23.96 7.98 -10.00
CA GLY A 30 23.36 8.36 -8.72
C GLY A 30 21.84 8.44 -8.77
N THR A 31 21.21 8.06 -9.89
CA THR A 31 19.75 8.07 -10.04
C THR A 31 19.14 6.91 -9.25
N ILE A 32 18.08 7.19 -8.50
CA ILE A 32 17.33 6.17 -7.77
C ILE A 32 16.51 5.35 -8.77
N ILE A 33 16.90 4.09 -8.95
CA ILE A 33 16.27 3.16 -9.89
C ILE A 33 15.27 2.20 -9.24
N TYR A 34 15.36 2.03 -7.92
CA TYR A 34 14.44 1.19 -7.16
C TYR A 34 14.33 1.66 -5.70
N VAL A 35 13.15 1.61 -5.14
CA VAL A 35 12.86 1.84 -3.72
C VAL A 35 12.13 0.63 -3.17
N GLY A 36 12.50 0.19 -1.96
CA GLY A 36 11.81 -0.90 -1.28
C GLY A 36 11.78 -0.72 0.23
N LYS A 37 10.87 -1.44 0.88
CA LYS A 37 10.81 -1.53 2.34
C LYS A 37 11.33 -2.87 2.83
N ALA A 38 11.76 -2.90 4.09
CA ALA A 38 12.19 -4.09 4.76
C ALA A 38 11.73 -4.09 6.22
N LYS A 39 11.38 -5.27 6.73
CA LYS A 39 11.26 -5.55 8.17
C LYS A 39 12.64 -5.63 8.83
N ASN A 40 13.62 -6.09 8.05
CA ASN A 40 15.03 -6.17 8.42
C ASN A 40 15.85 -5.71 7.20
N LEU A 41 16.40 -4.50 7.29
CA LEU A 41 17.17 -3.87 6.21
C LEU A 41 18.37 -4.72 5.81
N HIS A 42 19.19 -5.17 6.78
CA HIS A 42 20.37 -5.95 6.50
C HIS A 42 20.06 -7.21 5.68
N LYS A 43 19.11 -8.04 6.15
CA LYS A 43 18.71 -9.28 5.46
C LYS A 43 18.17 -8.99 4.05
N ARG A 44 17.36 -7.95 3.92
CA ARG A 44 16.72 -7.62 2.64
C ARG A 44 17.70 -7.07 1.62
N VAL A 45 18.51 -6.08 1.99
CA VAL A 45 19.48 -5.47 1.08
C VAL A 45 20.57 -6.47 0.69
N SER A 46 21.12 -7.22 1.66
CA SER A 46 22.10 -8.28 1.37
C SER A 46 21.57 -9.34 0.40
N SER A 47 20.27 -9.64 0.39
CA SER A 47 19.69 -10.63 -0.50
C SER A 47 19.81 -10.29 -1.99
N TYR A 48 19.95 -9.03 -2.35
CA TYR A 48 20.19 -8.62 -3.75
C TYR A 48 21.60 -8.95 -4.23
N PHE A 49 22.57 -8.97 -3.34
CA PHE A 49 24.01 -9.14 -3.68
C PHE A 49 24.51 -10.56 -3.41
N ASN A 50 23.86 -11.32 -2.51
CA ASN A 50 24.28 -12.64 -2.06
C ASN A 50 23.49 -13.80 -2.68
N ARG A 51 22.56 -13.51 -3.62
CA ARG A 51 21.74 -14.54 -4.28
C ARG A 51 21.75 -14.35 -5.78
N GLU A 52 21.61 -15.43 -6.50
CA GLU A 52 21.33 -15.38 -7.94
C GLU A 52 19.89 -14.90 -8.16
N HIS A 53 19.72 -14.04 -9.14
CA HIS A 53 18.44 -13.50 -9.53
C HIS A 53 18.17 -13.77 -10.99
N THR A 54 16.90 -13.89 -11.35
CA THR A 54 16.45 -14.12 -12.75
C THR A 54 15.53 -13.00 -13.20
N GLY A 55 15.38 -12.86 -14.51
CA GLY A 55 14.42 -11.92 -15.11
C GLY A 55 14.65 -10.47 -14.72
N LYS A 56 13.58 -9.78 -14.33
CA LYS A 56 13.58 -8.35 -14.01
C LYS A 56 14.47 -7.99 -12.81
N THR A 57 14.55 -8.88 -11.80
CA THR A 57 15.39 -8.65 -10.63
C THR A 57 16.87 -8.76 -10.98
N ALA A 58 17.27 -9.70 -11.83
CA ALA A 58 18.64 -9.79 -12.32
C ALA A 58 19.06 -8.50 -13.06
N LYS A 59 18.15 -7.96 -13.89
CA LYS A 59 18.39 -6.70 -14.58
C LYS A 59 18.52 -5.51 -13.61
N LEU A 60 17.69 -5.44 -12.58
CA LEU A 60 17.84 -4.43 -11.53
C LEU A 60 19.22 -4.55 -10.88
N VAL A 61 19.59 -5.75 -10.41
CA VAL A 61 20.88 -5.97 -9.70
C VAL A 61 22.08 -5.62 -10.58
N SER A 62 22.02 -5.87 -11.89
CA SER A 62 23.10 -5.51 -12.81
C SER A 62 23.31 -4.00 -13.00
N GLU A 63 22.27 -3.19 -12.70
CA GLU A 63 22.34 -1.73 -12.81
C GLU A 63 22.63 -1.05 -11.47
N ILE A 64 22.61 -1.77 -10.33
CA ILE A 64 22.91 -1.18 -9.01
C ILE A 64 24.40 -0.88 -8.90
N ASP A 65 24.72 0.36 -8.60
CA ASP A 65 26.06 0.85 -8.29
C ASP A 65 26.23 1.19 -6.81
N ASP A 66 25.20 1.74 -6.17
CA ASP A 66 25.17 2.07 -4.74
C ASP A 66 23.74 1.91 -4.18
N PHE A 67 23.64 1.96 -2.86
CA PHE A 67 22.34 1.98 -2.19
C PHE A 67 22.37 2.90 -0.96
N GLU A 68 21.21 3.42 -0.60
CA GLU A 68 20.98 4.15 0.65
C GLU A 68 19.84 3.49 1.42
N TYR A 69 19.78 3.74 2.72
CA TYR A 69 18.68 3.25 3.56
C TYR A 69 18.32 4.27 4.63
N ILE A 70 17.07 4.21 5.06
CA ILE A 70 16.50 5.02 6.13
C ILE A 70 15.87 4.07 7.12
N VAL A 71 16.35 4.09 8.36
CA VAL A 71 15.80 3.29 9.46
C VAL A 71 14.48 3.92 9.94
N THR A 72 13.51 3.10 10.26
CA THR A 72 12.21 3.54 10.80
C THR A 72 11.90 2.84 12.11
N SER A 73 10.97 3.39 12.89
CA SER A 73 10.58 2.82 14.18
C SER A 73 9.69 1.57 14.03
N SER A 74 9.06 1.39 12.85
CA SER A 74 8.13 0.30 12.59
C SER A 74 8.04 -0.07 11.10
N GLU A 75 7.50 -1.26 10.81
CA GLU A 75 7.21 -1.69 9.43
C GLU A 75 6.15 -0.81 8.76
N VAL A 76 5.23 -0.23 9.52
CA VAL A 76 4.19 0.68 9.01
C VAL A 76 4.81 1.98 8.54
N GLU A 77 5.73 2.53 9.33
CA GLU A 77 6.47 3.73 8.97
C GLU A 77 7.36 3.49 7.74
N ALA A 78 8.07 2.33 7.68
CA ALA A 78 8.84 1.93 6.50
C ALA A 78 7.96 1.86 5.24
N PHE A 79 6.74 1.39 5.36
CA PHE A 79 5.78 1.31 4.26
C PHE A 79 5.33 2.70 3.77
N VAL A 80 5.00 3.61 4.70
CA VAL A 80 4.62 4.99 4.35
C VAL A 80 5.78 5.70 3.66
N LEU A 81 6.99 5.51 4.19
CA LEU A 81 8.21 6.07 3.62
C LEU A 81 8.49 5.54 2.21
N GLU A 82 8.39 4.22 1.99
CA GLU A 82 8.54 3.59 0.66
C GLU A 82 7.60 4.23 -0.37
N ILE A 83 6.31 4.39 -0.02
CA ILE A 83 5.33 4.99 -0.93
C ILE A 83 5.68 6.44 -1.28
N ASN A 84 6.09 7.22 -0.30
CA ASN A 84 6.46 8.61 -0.51
C ASN A 84 7.72 8.73 -1.39
N LEU A 85 8.72 7.89 -1.15
CA LEU A 85 9.94 7.85 -1.95
C LEU A 85 9.66 7.39 -3.40
N ILE A 86 8.77 6.41 -3.60
CA ILE A 86 8.35 5.98 -4.94
C ILE A 86 7.63 7.12 -5.67
N LYS A 87 6.76 7.87 -4.97
CA LYS A 87 6.07 9.02 -5.58
C LYS A 87 7.01 10.16 -5.94
N LEU A 88 8.02 10.38 -5.08
CA LEU A 88 8.99 11.46 -5.24
C LEU A 88 9.95 11.18 -6.41
N HIS A 89 10.48 9.96 -6.49
CA HIS A 89 11.54 9.60 -7.43
C HIS A 89 11.06 8.90 -8.71
N ASP A 90 9.81 8.40 -8.74
CA ASP A 90 9.22 7.59 -9.83
C ASP A 90 10.20 6.53 -10.39
N PRO A 91 10.78 5.64 -9.55
CA PRO A 91 11.91 4.83 -9.95
C PRO A 91 11.53 3.81 -11.03
N LYS A 92 12.39 3.68 -12.03
CA LYS A 92 12.21 2.81 -13.20
C LYS A 92 11.77 1.38 -12.86
N TYR A 93 12.40 0.77 -11.86
CA TYR A 93 12.14 -0.62 -11.50
C TYR A 93 10.93 -0.82 -10.60
N ASN A 94 10.49 0.19 -9.85
CA ASN A 94 9.21 0.11 -9.14
C ASN A 94 8.03 0.02 -10.09
N ILE A 95 8.12 0.62 -11.27
CA ILE A 95 7.12 0.52 -12.31
C ILE A 95 7.16 -0.86 -12.98
N LEU A 96 8.36 -1.39 -13.24
CA LEU A 96 8.59 -2.66 -13.95
C LEU A 96 8.40 -3.89 -13.04
N LEU A 97 8.70 -3.74 -11.73
CA LEU A 97 8.55 -4.79 -10.71
C LEU A 97 7.23 -4.68 -9.95
N LYS A 98 6.27 -3.90 -10.45
CA LYS A 98 4.88 -3.97 -9.95
C LYS A 98 4.39 -5.40 -10.13
N ASP A 99 4.78 -6.23 -9.16
CA ASP A 99 4.19 -7.54 -8.95
C ASP A 99 2.69 -7.38 -8.73
N ASP A 100 1.91 -8.40 -9.10
CA ASP A 100 0.44 -8.47 -8.97
C ASP A 100 -0.11 -8.26 -7.54
N LYS A 101 0.76 -8.01 -6.57
CA LYS A 101 0.43 -7.69 -5.18
C LYS A 101 0.15 -6.21 -5.01
N THR A 102 -0.93 -5.75 -5.63
CA THR A 102 -1.43 -4.41 -5.39
C THR A 102 -1.83 -4.25 -3.93
N TYR A 103 -1.43 -3.12 -3.34
CA TYR A 103 -1.86 -2.78 -1.98
C TYR A 103 -3.39 -2.64 -1.90
N PRO A 104 -3.99 -3.02 -0.77
CA PRO A 104 -5.40 -2.78 -0.55
C PRO A 104 -5.68 -1.29 -0.35
N TYR A 105 -6.80 -0.85 -0.89
CA TYR A 105 -7.40 0.47 -0.73
C TYR A 105 -8.80 0.31 -0.18
N ILE A 106 -9.35 1.36 0.42
CA ILE A 106 -10.76 1.47 0.78
C ILE A 106 -11.41 2.37 -0.25
N GLU A 107 -12.41 1.86 -0.95
CA GLU A 107 -13.24 2.60 -1.89
C GLU A 107 -14.55 2.99 -1.20
N TYR A 108 -14.88 4.28 -1.18
CA TYR A 108 -16.19 4.76 -0.78
C TYR A 108 -17.10 4.80 -2.00
N ILE A 109 -18.22 4.11 -1.94
CA ILE A 109 -19.24 4.06 -2.98
C ILE A 109 -20.45 4.82 -2.46
N SER A 110 -20.79 5.97 -3.07
CA SER A 110 -21.91 6.81 -2.65
C SER A 110 -23.26 6.35 -3.21
N LYS A 111 -23.29 5.73 -4.39
CA LYS A 111 -24.52 5.37 -5.10
C LYS A 111 -24.60 3.86 -5.36
N PRO A 112 -25.78 3.24 -5.30
CA PRO A 112 -27.08 3.82 -4.91
C PRO A 112 -27.18 4.13 -3.41
N TYR A 113 -26.32 3.52 -2.56
CA TYR A 113 -26.28 3.71 -1.11
C TYR A 113 -24.85 3.73 -0.61
N PRO A 114 -24.52 4.52 0.44
CA PRO A 114 -23.17 4.68 0.93
C PRO A 114 -22.61 3.36 1.49
N LYS A 115 -21.45 2.95 0.97
CA LYS A 115 -20.81 1.69 1.29
C LYS A 115 -19.30 1.81 1.21
N LEU A 116 -18.57 1.11 2.08
CA LEU A 116 -17.14 0.93 2.01
C LEU A 116 -16.77 -0.44 1.44
N LYS A 117 -15.82 -0.48 0.53
CA LYS A 117 -15.31 -1.71 -0.08
C LYS A 117 -13.78 -1.73 -0.05
N ILE A 118 -13.20 -2.87 0.32
CA ILE A 118 -11.75 -3.08 0.18
C ILE A 118 -11.48 -3.55 -1.24
N VAL A 119 -10.62 -2.83 -1.94
CA VAL A 119 -10.31 -3.06 -3.35
C VAL A 119 -8.80 -3.11 -3.56
N ARG A 120 -8.38 -3.74 -4.66
CA ARG A 120 -6.98 -3.73 -5.11
C ARG A 120 -6.97 -3.24 -6.55
N TYR A 121 -6.17 -2.23 -6.83
CA TYR A 121 -6.06 -1.66 -8.16
C TYR A 121 -4.65 -1.80 -8.69
N THR A 122 -4.53 -2.35 -9.87
CA THR A 122 -3.28 -2.37 -10.65
C THR A 122 -2.98 -1.01 -11.28
N ASN A 123 -4.00 -0.14 -11.46
CA ASN A 123 -3.85 1.16 -12.11
C ASN A 123 -4.86 2.19 -11.56
N LEU A 124 -4.44 2.98 -10.58
CA LEU A 124 -5.25 4.07 -10.01
C LEU A 124 -5.41 5.30 -10.93
N ARG A 125 -4.63 5.37 -12.02
CA ARG A 125 -4.66 6.53 -12.95
C ARG A 125 -6.01 6.74 -13.66
N LYS A 126 -6.90 5.73 -13.66
CA LYS A 126 -8.18 5.73 -14.37
C LYS A 126 -9.42 5.91 -13.48
N LYS A 127 -9.29 6.01 -12.15
CA LYS A 127 -10.42 6.16 -11.22
C LYS A 127 -10.35 7.47 -10.44
N ASP A 128 -11.54 7.93 -10.05
CA ASP A 128 -11.70 9.15 -9.29
C ASP A 128 -11.02 9.06 -7.93
N LYS A 129 -9.89 9.77 -7.76
CA LYS A 129 -9.06 9.72 -6.55
C LYS A 129 -9.81 10.18 -5.29
N LYS A 130 -10.95 10.86 -5.43
CA LYS A 130 -11.73 11.41 -4.31
C LYS A 130 -12.47 10.36 -3.49
N THR A 131 -12.68 9.15 -4.05
CA THR A 131 -13.43 8.08 -3.39
C THR A 131 -12.55 6.91 -2.94
N ILE A 132 -11.23 7.03 -3.10
CA ILE A 132 -10.28 5.96 -2.82
C ILE A 132 -9.27 6.42 -1.76
N PHE A 133 -9.21 5.69 -0.65
CA PHE A 133 -8.36 5.95 0.50
C PHE A 133 -7.29 4.87 0.65
N GLY A 134 -6.09 5.25 0.96
CA GLY A 134 -4.95 4.34 1.09
C GLY A 134 -3.75 4.79 0.26
N PRO A 135 -2.79 3.92 0.01
CA PRO A 135 -2.78 2.46 0.24
C PRO A 135 -2.61 2.06 1.71
N TYR A 136 -3.12 0.87 2.04
CA TYR A 136 -2.91 0.26 3.35
C TYR A 136 -1.81 -0.82 3.28
N PRO A 137 -1.05 -1.05 4.37
CA PRO A 137 0.06 -2.00 4.37
C PRO A 137 -0.37 -3.45 4.08
N ASN A 138 -1.58 -3.80 4.49
CA ASN A 138 -2.17 -5.12 4.25
C ASN A 138 -3.70 -5.07 4.36
N ALA A 139 -4.37 -6.14 3.94
CA ALA A 139 -5.83 -6.23 3.97
C ALA A 139 -6.41 -6.22 5.40
N TYR A 140 -5.64 -6.67 6.40
CA TYR A 140 -6.06 -6.63 7.80
C TYR A 140 -6.17 -5.19 8.31
N ALA A 141 -5.16 -4.35 8.03
CA ALA A 141 -5.19 -2.93 8.39
C ALA A 141 -6.39 -2.20 7.73
N ALA A 142 -6.60 -2.41 6.42
CA ALA A 142 -7.76 -1.86 5.73
C ALA A 142 -9.09 -2.33 6.33
N ARG A 143 -9.19 -3.62 6.68
CA ARG A 143 -10.40 -4.19 7.30
C ARG A 143 -10.70 -3.62 8.68
N ARG A 144 -9.67 -3.37 9.49
CA ARG A 144 -9.85 -2.71 10.80
C ARG A 144 -10.46 -1.33 10.66
N ILE A 145 -9.99 -0.53 9.71
CA ILE A 145 -10.55 0.81 9.44
C ILE A 145 -11.99 0.72 8.93
N VAL A 146 -12.26 -0.16 7.96
CA VAL A 146 -13.64 -0.39 7.46
C VAL A 146 -14.58 -0.81 8.59
N ASN A 147 -14.14 -1.72 9.47
CA ASN A 147 -14.96 -2.17 10.60
C ASN A 147 -15.21 -1.02 11.59
N LEU A 148 -14.23 -0.17 11.87
CA LEU A 148 -14.39 1.00 12.73
C LEU A 148 -15.41 1.97 12.14
N LEU A 149 -15.24 2.35 10.87
CA LEU A 149 -16.15 3.26 10.17
C LEU A 149 -17.57 2.70 10.07
N ASN A 150 -17.71 1.40 9.84
CA ASN A 150 -19.02 0.72 9.82
C ASN A 150 -19.72 0.66 11.19
N ARG A 151 -19.03 0.86 12.30
CA ARG A 151 -19.61 1.03 13.65
C ARG A 151 -20.00 2.47 13.92
N LEU A 152 -19.20 3.42 13.43
CA LEU A 152 -19.45 4.85 13.65
C LEU A 152 -20.57 5.38 12.73
N TYR A 153 -20.63 4.86 11.50
CA TYR A 153 -21.59 5.30 10.48
C TYR A 153 -22.47 4.12 10.04
N PRO A 154 -23.80 4.29 10.00
CA PRO A 154 -24.74 3.23 9.63
C PRO A 154 -24.78 2.99 8.12
N LEU A 155 -23.63 2.68 7.52
CA LEU A 155 -23.43 2.41 6.10
C LEU A 155 -24.05 1.08 5.67
N LYS A 156 -24.28 0.94 4.35
CA LYS A 156 -24.71 -0.33 3.77
C LYS A 156 -23.58 -1.35 3.81
N LYS A 157 -23.78 -2.50 4.48
CA LYS A 157 -22.76 -3.55 4.63
C LYS A 157 -22.92 -4.73 3.68
N CYS A 158 -24.16 -4.98 3.21
CA CYS A 158 -24.47 -6.09 2.30
C CYS A 158 -24.25 -5.74 0.83
N ASP A 159 -24.00 -6.76 0.00
CA ASP A 159 -23.84 -6.58 -1.46
C ASP A 159 -25.16 -6.54 -2.20
N GLY A 160 -26.16 -7.30 -1.75
CA GLY A 160 -27.48 -7.38 -2.36
C GLY A 160 -28.50 -6.39 -1.77
N MET A 161 -29.75 -6.61 -2.15
CA MET A 161 -30.95 -5.94 -1.60
C MET A 161 -31.87 -7.00 -0.99
N PRO A 162 -31.58 -7.47 0.24
CA PRO A 162 -32.44 -8.43 0.95
C PRO A 162 -33.87 -7.88 1.12
N LYS A 163 -34.86 -8.75 1.12
CA LYS A 163 -36.25 -8.37 1.34
C LYS A 163 -36.62 -8.12 2.81
N GLN A 164 -35.68 -8.41 3.72
CA GLN A 164 -35.88 -8.24 5.17
C GLN A 164 -34.64 -7.52 5.76
N VAL A 165 -34.86 -6.78 6.84
CA VAL A 165 -33.80 -6.16 7.61
C VAL A 165 -32.91 -7.20 8.29
N CYS A 166 -31.62 -6.95 8.33
CA CYS A 166 -30.65 -7.83 8.94
C CYS A 166 -30.25 -7.37 10.34
N LEU A 167 -29.42 -8.15 11.03
CA LEU A 167 -28.90 -7.85 12.36
C LEU A 167 -28.34 -6.41 12.46
N TYR A 168 -27.59 -5.95 11.47
CA TYR A 168 -26.98 -4.61 11.48
C TYR A 168 -28.00 -3.48 11.56
N TYR A 169 -29.21 -3.66 11.05
CA TYR A 169 -30.30 -2.71 11.23
C TYR A 169 -30.77 -2.68 12.68
N HIS A 170 -30.93 -3.85 13.30
CA HIS A 170 -31.43 -3.96 14.69
C HIS A 170 -30.45 -3.42 15.73
N ILE A 171 -29.14 -3.43 15.42
CA ILE A 171 -28.09 -2.86 16.29
C ILE A 171 -27.69 -1.43 15.90
N ASN A 172 -28.48 -0.76 15.07
CA ASN A 172 -28.28 0.61 14.57
C ASN A 172 -26.98 0.84 13.78
N GLU A 173 -26.40 -0.21 13.24
CA GLU A 173 -25.20 -0.13 12.40
C GLU A 173 -25.52 -0.06 10.88
N CYS A 174 -26.81 -0.01 10.50
CA CYS A 174 -27.27 0.16 9.11
C CYS A 174 -28.66 0.81 9.12
N LEU A 175 -28.92 1.72 8.18
CA LEU A 175 -30.22 2.41 8.09
C LEU A 175 -31.34 1.57 7.42
N GLY A 176 -31.05 0.33 7.03
CA GLY A 176 -32.04 -0.55 6.40
C GLY A 176 -32.32 -0.23 4.94
N TYR A 177 -31.31 0.22 4.20
CA TYR A 177 -31.39 0.60 2.77
C TYR A 177 -32.03 -0.44 1.85
N CYS A 178 -32.14 -1.69 2.29
CA CYS A 178 -32.74 -2.78 1.52
C CYS A 178 -34.28 -2.79 1.54
N VAL A 179 -34.90 -2.20 2.57
CA VAL A 179 -36.36 -2.24 2.79
C VAL A 179 -36.97 -0.90 3.15
N LYS A 180 -36.16 0.12 3.43
CA LYS A 180 -36.57 1.48 3.80
C LYS A 180 -36.04 2.51 2.85
N GLU A 181 -36.86 3.50 2.52
CA GLU A 181 -36.38 4.73 1.92
C GLU A 181 -35.63 5.54 2.99
N VAL A 182 -34.37 5.84 2.71
CA VAL A 182 -33.54 6.71 3.54
C VAL A 182 -33.46 8.08 2.90
N GLU A 183 -33.79 9.12 3.65
CA GLU A 183 -33.79 10.48 3.14
C GLU A 183 -32.40 10.86 2.58
N PRO A 184 -32.34 11.43 1.36
CA PRO A 184 -31.06 11.86 0.76
C PRO A 184 -30.26 12.83 1.63
N LYS A 185 -30.93 13.62 2.45
CA LYS A 185 -30.30 14.55 3.39
C LYS A 185 -29.44 13.86 4.41
N VAL A 186 -29.92 12.78 5.03
CA VAL A 186 -29.17 11.97 6.01
C VAL A 186 -27.95 11.33 5.37
N ILE A 187 -28.10 10.80 4.15
CA ILE A 187 -26.99 10.21 3.38
C ILE A 187 -25.93 11.26 3.06
N ASN A 188 -26.35 12.47 2.66
CA ASN A 188 -25.42 13.54 2.29
C ASN A 188 -24.67 14.13 3.49
N GLU A 189 -25.32 14.26 4.63
CA GLU A 189 -24.67 14.70 5.89
C GLU A 189 -23.59 13.71 6.31
N MET A 190 -23.94 12.44 6.38
CA MET A 190 -23.00 11.35 6.74
C MET A 190 -21.83 11.20 5.74
N SER A 191 -22.02 11.58 4.48
CA SER A 191 -20.98 11.50 3.44
C SER A 191 -20.01 12.68 3.45
N LYS A 192 -20.28 13.74 4.23
CA LYS A 192 -19.43 14.93 4.36
C LYS A 192 -18.46 14.83 5.53
N GLU A 193 -18.78 14.03 6.53
CA GLU A 193 -17.92 13.73 7.67
C GLU A 193 -16.85 12.68 7.32
#